data_764c0c4653ed78b785c455cff68a91ec
#
_entry.id   764c0c4653ed78b785c455cff68a91ec
#
_cell.length_a   1.000
_cell.length_b   1.000
_cell.length_c   1.000
_cell.angle_alpha   90.00
_cell.angle_beta   90.00
_cell.angle_gamma   90.00
#
_symmetry.space_group_name_H-M   'P 1'
#
loop_
_entity.id
_entity.type
_entity.pdbx_description
1 polymer ?
#
loop_
_entity_poly.entity_id
_entity_poly.type
_entity_poly.pdbx_seq_one_letter_code
_entity_poly.pdbx_strand_id
1 'polypeptide(L)'
;MGSGLAPTKAGVLEFFRMYRAAFPDLQMEPQDVLASGDKAVARVRATGTHQGEFMGMPPSGKNVDVQLIDIIRFDDDGLAREHWGVVDLMTMMQQLGAIPEGPRA
;
A
#
# COMPACT_ATOMS: atom_id res chain seq x y z
N MET A 1 -0.25 12.59 -0.23
CA MET A 1 -0.78 11.28 -0.61
C MET A 1 0.37 10.31 -0.79
N GLY A 2 0.24 9.10 -0.26
CA GLY A 2 1.34 8.16 -0.22
C GLY A 2 1.80 7.65 -1.58
N SER A 3 0.88 7.46 -2.53
CA SER A 3 1.22 6.88 -3.83
C SER A 3 1.52 7.90 -4.92
N GLY A 4 1.00 9.11 -4.81
CA GLY A 4 1.06 10.10 -5.87
C GLY A 4 0.16 9.79 -7.06
N LEU A 5 -0.67 8.74 -6.99
CA LEU A 5 -1.58 8.34 -8.06
C LEU A 5 -2.99 8.86 -7.78
N ALA A 6 -3.76 9.07 -8.85
CA ALA A 6 -5.13 9.53 -8.72
C ALA A 6 -6.02 8.45 -8.07
N PRO A 7 -7.02 8.84 -7.24
CA PRO A 7 -7.93 7.89 -6.61
C PRO A 7 -9.01 7.39 -7.58
N THR A 8 -8.61 6.92 -8.75
CA THR A 8 -9.48 6.37 -9.78
C THR A 8 -9.17 4.89 -9.96
N LYS A 9 -10.04 4.18 -10.66
CA LYS A 9 -9.82 2.76 -10.96
C LYS A 9 -8.49 2.54 -11.69
N ALA A 10 -8.17 3.37 -12.66
CA ALA A 10 -6.90 3.27 -13.38
C ALA A 10 -5.70 3.52 -12.48
N GLY A 11 -5.79 4.52 -11.61
CA GLY A 11 -4.73 4.83 -10.65
C GLY A 11 -4.52 3.72 -9.64
N VAL A 12 -5.60 3.09 -9.16
CA VAL A 12 -5.53 1.94 -8.24
C VAL A 12 -4.85 0.76 -8.91
N LEU A 13 -5.18 0.45 -10.15
CA LEU A 13 -4.55 -0.65 -10.88
C LEU A 13 -3.07 -0.42 -11.09
N GLU A 14 -2.68 0.82 -11.44
CA GLU A 14 -1.28 1.19 -11.62
C GLU A 14 -0.50 1.04 -10.32
N PHE A 15 -1.08 1.48 -9.20
CA PHE A 15 -0.51 1.34 -7.86
C PHE A 15 -0.23 -0.14 -7.55
N PHE A 16 -1.22 -1.01 -7.74
CA PHE A 16 -1.05 -2.43 -7.48
C PHE A 16 -0.01 -3.08 -8.38
N ARG A 17 0.05 -2.70 -9.65
CA ARG A 17 1.07 -3.22 -10.57
C ARG A 17 2.47 -2.88 -10.10
N MET A 18 2.68 -1.63 -9.68
CA MET A 18 3.97 -1.17 -9.17
C MET A 18 4.41 -2.00 -7.97
N TYR A 19 3.52 -2.21 -7.02
CA TYR A 19 3.84 -3.00 -5.82
C TYR A 19 4.04 -4.48 -6.13
N ARG A 20 3.22 -5.06 -7.00
CA ARG A 20 3.37 -6.47 -7.36
C ARG A 20 4.61 -6.75 -8.19
N ALA A 21 5.05 -5.80 -8.98
CA ALA A 21 6.31 -5.93 -9.71
C ALA A 21 7.50 -5.97 -8.75
N ALA A 22 7.46 -5.13 -7.70
CA ALA A 22 8.52 -5.07 -6.70
C ALA A 22 8.43 -6.23 -5.69
N PHE A 23 7.21 -6.63 -5.34
CA PHE A 23 6.94 -7.68 -4.34
C PHE A 23 6.00 -8.72 -4.95
N PRO A 24 6.54 -9.70 -5.73
CA PRO A 24 5.68 -10.68 -6.41
C PRO A 24 4.86 -11.55 -5.46
N ASP A 25 5.33 -11.74 -4.24
CA ASP A 25 4.65 -12.49 -3.19
C ASP A 25 3.82 -11.61 -2.25
N LEU A 26 3.46 -10.42 -2.70
CA LEU A 26 2.70 -9.46 -1.89
C LEU A 26 1.41 -10.09 -1.36
N GLN A 27 1.22 -9.98 -0.05
CA GLN A 27 0.00 -10.37 0.63
C GLN A 27 -0.57 -9.16 1.37
N MET A 28 -1.87 -9.00 1.31
CA MET A 28 -2.58 -7.92 1.97
C MET A 28 -3.68 -8.51 2.84
N GLU A 29 -3.56 -8.31 4.16
CA GLU A 29 -4.49 -8.84 5.14
C GLU A 29 -5.23 -7.69 5.82
N PRO A 30 -6.54 -7.54 5.57
CA PRO A 30 -7.34 -6.57 6.33
C PRO A 30 -7.33 -6.90 7.81
N GLN A 31 -7.05 -5.90 8.64
CA GLN A 31 -7.02 -6.02 10.09
C GLN A 31 -8.29 -5.46 10.72
N ASP A 32 -8.75 -4.34 10.19
CA ASP A 32 -9.96 -3.65 10.61
C ASP A 32 -10.65 -3.07 9.40
N VAL A 33 -11.97 -3.14 9.36
CA VAL A 33 -12.78 -2.50 8.33
C VAL A 33 -13.92 -1.76 9.01
N LEU A 34 -14.04 -0.48 8.70
CA LEU A 34 -15.12 0.37 9.19
C LEU A 34 -15.84 0.97 8.01
N ALA A 35 -17.14 1.18 8.15
CA ALA A 35 -17.94 1.81 7.12
C ALA A 35 -18.73 2.99 7.70
N SER A 36 -18.82 4.08 6.94
CA SER A 36 -19.59 5.26 7.32
C SER A 36 -20.06 5.97 6.06
N GLY A 37 -21.38 6.12 5.92
CA GLY A 37 -21.95 6.73 4.73
C GLY A 37 -21.62 5.90 3.48
N ASP A 38 -21.06 6.56 2.48
CA ASP A 38 -20.68 5.93 1.22
C ASP A 38 -19.22 5.44 1.20
N LYS A 39 -18.53 5.45 2.34
CA LYS A 39 -17.12 5.12 2.41
C LYS A 39 -16.86 3.93 3.32
N ALA A 40 -15.86 3.14 2.95
CA ALA A 40 -15.29 2.11 3.81
C ALA A 40 -13.81 2.45 4.05
N VAL A 41 -13.34 2.20 5.27
CA VAL A 41 -11.95 2.41 5.66
C VAL A 41 -11.39 1.08 6.13
N ALA A 42 -10.26 0.68 5.56
CA ALA A 42 -9.60 -0.57 5.92
C ALA A 42 -8.17 -0.29 6.40
N ARG A 43 -7.81 -0.88 7.54
CA ARG A 43 -6.42 -0.96 7.97
C ARG A 43 -5.90 -2.32 7.53
N VAL A 44 -4.83 -2.33 6.77
CA VAL A 44 -4.33 -3.53 6.09
C VAL A 44 -2.87 -3.75 6.45
N ARG A 45 -2.52 -5.00 6.72
CA ARG A 45 -1.13 -5.42 6.84
C ARG A 45 -0.66 -5.93 5.49
N ALA A 46 0.44 -5.38 4.98
CA ALA A 46 1.04 -5.79 3.73
C ALA A 46 2.41 -6.40 3.98
N THR A 47 2.64 -7.58 3.44
CA THR A 47 3.91 -8.30 3.56
C THR A 47 4.39 -8.75 2.19
N GLY A 48 5.71 -8.85 2.02
CA GLY A 48 6.29 -9.30 0.78
C GLY A 48 7.80 -9.32 0.82
N THR A 49 8.40 -9.82 -0.27
CA THR A 49 9.85 -9.88 -0.45
C THR A 49 10.24 -9.01 -1.63
N HIS A 50 11.25 -8.15 -1.44
CA HIS A 50 11.73 -7.21 -2.45
C HIS A 50 12.52 -7.97 -3.51
N GLN A 51 11.84 -8.42 -4.55
CA GLN A 51 12.41 -9.23 -5.63
C GLN A 51 12.41 -8.52 -6.99
N GLY A 52 11.83 -7.32 -7.07
CA GLY A 52 11.83 -6.49 -8.26
C GLY A 52 12.20 -5.05 -7.91
N GLU A 53 12.51 -4.24 -8.91
CA GLU A 53 12.84 -2.84 -8.70
C GLU A 53 11.68 -2.12 -8.04
N PHE A 54 11.98 -1.30 -7.02
CA PHE A 54 11.00 -0.47 -6.33
C PHE A 54 11.56 0.93 -6.15
N MET A 55 10.89 1.91 -6.76
CA MET A 55 11.25 3.33 -6.68
C MET A 55 12.74 3.58 -6.97
N GLY A 56 13.25 2.92 -8.00
CA GLY A 56 14.65 3.03 -8.42
C GLY A 56 15.62 2.17 -7.63
N MET A 57 15.15 1.43 -6.62
CA MET A 57 16.01 0.53 -5.84
C MET A 57 16.03 -0.86 -6.47
N PRO A 58 17.23 -1.42 -6.70
CA PRO A 58 17.32 -2.79 -7.21
C PRO A 58 16.82 -3.80 -6.18
N PRO A 59 16.43 -5.02 -6.61
CA PRO A 59 15.95 -6.04 -5.69
C PRO A 59 16.97 -6.34 -4.60
N SER A 60 16.52 -6.30 -3.34
CA SER A 60 17.39 -6.54 -2.18
C SER A 60 17.19 -7.91 -1.53
N GLY A 61 16.09 -8.60 -1.88
CA GLY A 61 15.72 -9.85 -1.22
C GLY A 61 15.21 -9.69 0.21
N LYS A 62 15.06 -8.46 0.69
CA LYS A 62 14.61 -8.19 2.06
C LYS A 62 13.10 -8.27 2.16
N ASN A 63 12.62 -8.66 3.33
CA ASN A 63 11.20 -8.73 3.61
C ASN A 63 10.67 -7.41 4.10
N VAL A 64 9.44 -7.09 3.71
CA VAL A 64 8.71 -5.93 4.26
C VAL A 64 7.47 -6.42 4.99
N ASP A 65 7.09 -5.69 6.03
CA ASP A 65 5.89 -5.92 6.82
C ASP A 65 5.44 -4.54 7.31
N VAL A 66 4.47 -3.98 6.62
CA VAL A 66 4.03 -2.61 6.86
C VAL A 66 2.51 -2.55 6.92
N GLN A 67 2.01 -1.46 7.50
CA GLN A 67 0.58 -1.19 7.51
C GLN A 67 0.23 -0.11 6.51
N LEU A 68 -0.99 -0.20 5.99
CA LEU A 68 -1.56 0.83 5.14
C LEU A 68 -3.02 1.05 5.51
N ILE A 69 -3.52 2.21 5.14
CA ILE A 69 -4.92 2.58 5.32
C ILE A 69 -5.51 2.83 3.93
N ASP A 70 -6.58 2.14 3.61
CA ASP A 70 -7.34 2.34 2.39
C ASP A 70 -8.68 2.95 2.71
N ILE A 71 -9.11 3.91 1.91
CA ILE A 71 -10.46 4.47 1.95
C ILE A 71 -11.08 4.26 0.58
N ILE A 72 -12.26 3.66 0.54
CA ILE A 72 -12.97 3.39 -0.71
C ILE A 72 -14.32 4.06 -0.64
N ARG A 73 -14.66 4.84 -1.68
CA ARG A 73 -16.00 5.42 -1.82
C ARG A 73 -16.81 4.60 -2.82
N PHE A 74 -18.03 4.28 -2.43
CA PHE A 74 -18.97 3.55 -3.27
C PHE A 74 -20.07 4.47 -3.78
N ASP A 75 -20.55 4.20 -4.97
CA ASP A 75 -21.70 4.93 -5.50
C ASP A 75 -23.03 4.27 -5.05
N ASP A 76 -24.16 4.82 -5.51
CA ASP A 76 -25.49 4.34 -5.14
C ASP A 76 -25.75 2.90 -5.59
N ASP A 77 -25.03 2.42 -6.59
CA ASP A 77 -25.13 1.04 -7.07
C ASP A 77 -24.20 0.08 -6.32
N GLY A 78 -23.48 0.57 -5.33
CA GLY A 78 -22.54 -0.24 -4.56
C GLY A 78 -21.22 -0.50 -5.25
N LEU A 79 -20.92 0.24 -6.33
CA LEU A 79 -19.66 0.09 -7.05
C LEU A 79 -18.60 1.04 -6.50
N ALA A 80 -17.37 0.54 -6.37
CA ALA A 80 -16.24 1.34 -5.93
C ALA A 80 -15.89 2.38 -7.00
N ARG A 81 -15.88 3.67 -6.62
CA ARG A 81 -15.63 4.78 -7.53
C ARG A 81 -14.35 5.51 -7.25
N GLU A 82 -13.95 5.58 -6.00
CA GLU A 82 -12.72 6.25 -5.61
C GLU A 82 -11.99 5.42 -4.57
N HIS A 83 -10.68 5.51 -4.59
CA HIS A 83 -9.82 4.82 -3.64
C HIS A 83 -8.66 5.73 -3.25
N TRP A 84 -8.45 5.88 -1.96
CA TRP A 84 -7.29 6.58 -1.41
C TRP A 84 -6.52 5.60 -0.54
N GLY A 85 -5.21 5.58 -0.70
CA GLY A 85 -4.35 4.73 0.11
C GLY A 85 -3.20 5.51 0.70
N VAL A 86 -2.88 5.21 1.95
CA VAL A 86 -1.70 5.73 2.63
C VAL A 86 -0.92 4.56 3.18
N VAL A 87 0.33 4.43 2.77
CA VAL A 87 1.21 3.36 3.21
C VAL A 87 2.31 3.93 4.11
N ASP A 88 2.74 3.16 5.10
CA ASP A 88 3.87 3.52 5.95
C ASP A 88 5.17 3.34 5.18
N LEU A 89 5.46 4.29 4.31
CA LEU A 89 6.59 4.21 3.41
C LEU A 89 7.93 4.35 4.16
N MET A 90 7.97 5.13 5.22
CA MET A 90 9.20 5.29 6.01
C MET A 90 9.63 3.96 6.61
N THR A 91 8.71 3.23 7.22
CA THR A 91 9.01 1.90 7.77
C THR A 91 9.46 0.94 6.67
N MET A 92 8.79 0.98 5.52
CA MET A 92 9.18 0.15 4.37
C MET A 92 10.61 0.46 3.94
N MET A 93 10.97 1.73 3.81
CA MET A 93 12.31 2.15 3.40
C MET A 93 13.36 1.73 4.42
N GLN A 94 13.05 1.79 5.71
CA GLN A 94 13.94 1.30 6.77
C GLN A 94 14.15 -0.21 6.65
N GLN A 95 13.09 -0.96 6.44
CA GLN A 95 13.16 -2.42 6.29
C GLN A 95 13.96 -2.83 5.05
N LEU A 96 13.87 -2.05 3.99
CA LEU A 96 14.63 -2.29 2.76
C LEU A 96 16.09 -1.82 2.87
N GLY A 97 16.44 -1.09 3.92
CA GLY A 97 17.79 -0.55 4.09
C GLY A 97 18.08 0.69 3.26
N ALA A 98 17.05 1.30 2.68
CA ALA A 98 17.21 2.51 1.86
C ALA A 98 17.49 3.75 2.69
N ILE A 99 17.03 3.77 3.94
CA ILE A 99 17.28 4.83 4.91
C ILE A 99 17.64 4.21 6.25
N PRO A 100 18.42 4.93 7.10
CA PRO A 100 18.75 4.43 8.43
C PRO A 100 17.51 4.31 9.31
N GLU A 101 17.51 3.35 10.22
CA GLU A 101 16.49 3.31 11.27
C GLU A 101 16.63 4.54 12.15
N GLY A 102 15.49 5.22 12.34
CA GLY A 102 15.45 6.33 13.27
C GLY A 102 15.42 5.87 14.72
N PRO A 103 15.49 6.83 15.67
CA PRO A 103 15.35 6.49 17.08
C PRO A 103 13.97 5.87 17.34
N ARG A 104 13.95 4.86 18.17
CA ARG A 104 12.70 4.21 18.55
C ARG A 104 12.08 4.91 19.74
N ALA A 105 10.80 5.11 19.65
CA ALA A 105 10.05 5.70 20.75
C ALA A 105 9.84 4.68 21.89
#